data_ca31761579c31e50f388c121332cb9e4
#
_entry.id   ca31761579c31e50f388c121332cb9e4
#
_cell.length_a   1.000
_cell.length_b   1.000
_cell.length_c   1.000
_cell.angle_alpha   90.00
_cell.angle_beta   90.00
_cell.angle_gamma   90.00
#
_symmetry.space_group_name_H-M   'P 1'
#
loop_
_entity.id
_entity.type
_entity.pdbx_description
1 polymer ?
#
loop_
_entity_poly.entity_id
_entity_poly.type
_entity_poly.pdbx_seq_one_letter_code
_entity_poly.pdbx_strand_id
1 'polypeptide(L)'
;MQGEITKNWRILSATLFSVALIAGAYLLARGAGTPQVAQASTETALLQAIATKDSTGDGLPDWEKVLYGIPTDATTTDYFHLGMTDGEAVAKGLIVPKAIADIPVATSTPAAPTTIDYAAAGLPPPTAGTLTDAFAKSFFTLYLAAKASNGGATLSADQTSALASQAMTQLSQSVAPTADFKQASDLKVSGTGPDALRAFAIAAEAVLKRNATAATMSEIGYFQAAVENGDTGALTHLAALAKSYRDSAVGIAALPVPQELASVDLSIVNAIMRLSEIDADFARVNTDPLTAMLALEQYPQTELAAEHAFITLANTYAVAGVVLKNGAPGASFVNIMANITAEQQGTKAKP
;
A
#
# COMPACT_ATOMS: atom_id res chain seq x y z
N MET A 1 -18.09 -0.22 21.23
CA MET A 1 -18.25 0.22 19.82
C MET A 1 -16.96 0.17 18.98
N GLN A 2 -15.79 -0.13 19.55
CA GLN A 2 -14.53 -0.29 18.80
C GLN A 2 -14.40 -1.64 18.05
N GLY A 3 -15.21 -2.65 18.37
CA GLY A 3 -15.12 -3.98 17.76
C GLY A 3 -15.82 -4.14 16.40
N GLU A 4 -16.65 -3.21 15.96
CA GLU A 4 -17.37 -3.32 14.70
C GLU A 4 -16.65 -2.64 13.53
N ILE A 5 -15.81 -1.65 13.80
CA ILE A 5 -15.06 -0.92 12.76
C ILE A 5 -13.94 -1.81 12.18
N THR A 6 -13.27 -2.60 13.04
CA THR A 6 -12.21 -3.53 12.60
C THR A 6 -12.75 -4.74 11.83
N LYS A 7 -13.99 -5.15 12.08
CA LYS A 7 -14.63 -6.26 11.35
C LYS A 7 -15.12 -5.83 9.97
N ASN A 8 -15.51 -4.56 9.82
CA ASN A 8 -15.98 -4.01 8.55
C ASN A 8 -14.84 -3.52 7.63
N TRP A 9 -13.63 -3.29 8.18
CA TRP A 9 -12.46 -2.87 7.40
C TRP A 9 -12.05 -3.90 6.33
N ARG A 10 -12.16 -5.18 6.61
CA ARG A 10 -11.86 -6.27 5.66
C ARG A 10 -12.90 -6.37 4.55
N ILE A 11 -14.16 -6.16 4.89
CA ILE A 11 -15.23 -6.07 3.90
C ILE A 11 -15.02 -4.81 3.06
N LEU A 12 -14.59 -3.70 3.68
CA LEU A 12 -14.23 -2.46 3.00
C LEU A 12 -12.99 -2.61 2.10
N SER A 13 -11.92 -3.28 2.55
CA SER A 13 -10.73 -3.49 1.71
C SER A 13 -10.99 -4.48 0.57
N ALA A 14 -11.71 -5.58 0.82
CA ALA A 14 -12.11 -6.51 -0.25
C ALA A 14 -13.12 -5.87 -1.20
N THR A 15 -14.06 -5.05 -0.69
CA THR A 15 -15.03 -4.31 -1.51
C THR A 15 -14.35 -3.18 -2.28
N LEU A 16 -13.39 -2.47 -1.68
CA LEU A 16 -12.58 -1.44 -2.35
C LEU A 16 -11.67 -2.05 -3.42
N PHE A 17 -11.09 -3.23 -3.20
CA PHE A 17 -10.32 -3.93 -4.21
C PHE A 17 -11.21 -4.36 -5.39
N SER A 18 -12.37 -4.95 -5.10
CA SER A 18 -13.36 -5.31 -6.12
C SER A 18 -13.84 -4.08 -6.88
N VAL A 19 -14.11 -2.96 -6.18
CA VAL A 19 -14.51 -1.68 -6.77
C VAL A 19 -13.35 -1.04 -7.55
N ALA A 20 -12.11 -1.16 -7.11
CA ALA A 20 -10.95 -0.60 -7.83
C ALA A 20 -10.58 -1.42 -9.07
N LEU A 21 -10.73 -2.75 -9.05
CA LEU A 21 -10.65 -3.58 -10.27
C LEU A 21 -11.81 -3.26 -11.23
N ILE A 22 -13.01 -3.08 -10.71
CA ILE A 22 -14.18 -2.66 -11.49
C ILE A 22 -13.98 -1.22 -11.98
N ALA A 23 -13.52 -0.29 -11.15
CA ALA A 23 -13.23 1.08 -11.54
C ALA A 23 -12.03 1.17 -12.48
N GLY A 24 -10.99 0.36 -12.29
CA GLY A 24 -9.87 0.21 -13.22
C GLY A 24 -10.34 -0.30 -14.58
N ALA A 25 -11.13 -1.37 -14.61
CA ALA A 25 -11.75 -1.89 -15.82
C ALA A 25 -12.74 -0.89 -16.43
N TYR A 26 -13.49 -0.14 -15.60
CA TYR A 26 -14.43 0.89 -16.06
C TYR A 26 -13.74 2.16 -16.57
N LEU A 27 -12.65 2.59 -15.95
CA LEU A 27 -11.81 3.71 -16.45
C LEU A 27 -11.09 3.31 -17.74
N LEU A 28 -10.66 2.06 -17.85
CA LEU A 28 -10.12 1.47 -19.07
C LEU A 28 -11.21 1.42 -20.17
N ALA A 29 -12.45 1.09 -19.83
CA ALA A 29 -13.58 1.06 -20.77
C ALA A 29 -14.10 2.47 -21.18
N ARG A 30 -13.98 3.49 -20.34
CA ARG A 30 -14.41 4.88 -20.67
C ARG A 30 -13.48 5.59 -21.65
N GLY A 31 -12.25 5.13 -21.84
CA GLY A 31 -11.33 5.67 -22.86
C GLY A 31 -11.68 5.23 -24.29
N ALA A 32 -12.54 4.24 -24.47
CA ALA A 32 -12.97 3.74 -25.77
C ALA A 32 -14.42 4.21 -26.05
N GLY A 33 -14.56 5.26 -26.84
CA GLY A 33 -15.87 5.75 -27.28
C GLY A 33 -16.65 4.71 -28.08
N THR A 34 -17.88 4.48 -27.66
CA THR A 34 -19.05 3.75 -28.20
C THR A 34 -19.42 2.43 -27.49
N PRO A 35 -20.72 2.16 -27.28
CA PRO A 35 -21.17 1.21 -26.27
C PRO A 35 -21.22 -0.22 -26.80
N GLN A 36 -20.38 -1.09 -26.30
CA GLN A 36 -20.59 -2.53 -26.29
C GLN A 36 -20.91 -3.00 -24.86
N VAL A 37 -22.10 -2.66 -24.41
CA VAL A 37 -22.57 -2.85 -23.02
C VAL A 37 -22.65 -4.32 -22.61
N ALA A 38 -22.74 -5.27 -23.54
CA ALA A 38 -22.90 -6.68 -23.22
C ALA A 38 -21.60 -7.44 -22.96
N GLN A 39 -20.47 -7.02 -23.54
CA GLN A 39 -19.15 -7.66 -23.30
C GLN A 39 -18.47 -7.12 -22.04
N ALA A 40 -18.57 -5.82 -21.80
CA ALA A 40 -18.01 -5.19 -20.60
C ALA A 40 -18.60 -5.76 -19.28
N SER A 41 -19.88 -6.18 -19.28
CA SER A 41 -20.52 -6.78 -18.11
C SER A 41 -19.97 -8.19 -17.77
N THR A 42 -19.58 -8.96 -18.78
CA THR A 42 -19.03 -10.31 -18.59
C THR A 42 -17.58 -10.26 -18.09
N GLU A 43 -16.77 -9.34 -18.63
CA GLU A 43 -15.38 -9.14 -18.20
C GLU A 43 -15.29 -8.53 -16.80
N THR A 44 -16.15 -7.57 -16.49
CA THR A 44 -16.26 -7.00 -15.14
C THR A 44 -16.66 -8.05 -14.12
N ALA A 45 -17.65 -8.91 -14.45
CA ALA A 45 -18.05 -10.02 -13.59
C ALA A 45 -16.92 -11.04 -13.40
N LEU A 46 -16.12 -11.30 -14.44
CA LEU A 46 -14.97 -12.20 -14.38
C LEU A 46 -13.87 -11.64 -13.50
N LEU A 47 -13.51 -10.37 -13.65
CA LEU A 47 -12.52 -9.69 -12.82
C LEU A 47 -12.96 -9.64 -11.36
N GLN A 48 -14.23 -9.37 -11.09
CA GLN A 48 -14.81 -9.41 -9.75
C GLN A 48 -14.76 -10.83 -9.16
N ALA A 49 -15.07 -11.85 -9.96
CA ALA A 49 -14.98 -13.24 -9.53
C ALA A 49 -13.53 -13.64 -9.17
N ILE A 50 -12.53 -13.18 -9.93
CA ILE A 50 -11.12 -13.40 -9.63
C ILE A 50 -10.73 -12.67 -8.34
N ALA A 51 -11.11 -11.41 -8.20
CA ALA A 51 -10.74 -10.57 -7.06
C ALA A 51 -11.31 -11.09 -5.73
N THR A 52 -12.48 -11.74 -5.76
CA THR A 52 -13.17 -12.20 -4.54
C THR A 52 -13.06 -13.70 -4.30
N LYS A 53 -12.45 -14.45 -5.23
CA LYS A 53 -12.35 -15.91 -5.09
C LYS A 53 -11.43 -16.26 -3.93
N ASP A 54 -12.00 -16.93 -2.94
CA ASP A 54 -11.30 -17.52 -1.80
C ASP A 54 -11.64 -19.04 -1.78
N SER A 55 -10.77 -19.85 -2.38
CA SER A 55 -10.98 -21.28 -2.53
C SER A 55 -10.90 -22.07 -1.23
N THR A 56 -10.23 -21.53 -0.23
CA THR A 56 -10.06 -22.19 1.09
C THR A 56 -11.05 -21.68 2.13
N GLY A 57 -11.70 -20.53 1.91
CA GLY A 57 -12.59 -19.90 2.88
C GLY A 57 -11.86 -19.34 4.10
N ASP A 58 -10.57 -19.01 3.96
CA ASP A 58 -9.73 -18.48 5.03
C ASP A 58 -9.81 -16.97 5.20
N GLY A 59 -10.56 -16.28 4.34
CA GLY A 59 -10.74 -14.85 4.34
C GLY A 59 -9.65 -14.08 3.58
N LEU A 60 -8.75 -14.79 2.86
CA LEU A 60 -7.81 -14.24 1.90
C LEU A 60 -8.20 -14.67 0.49
N PRO A 61 -8.37 -13.74 -0.47
CA PRO A 61 -8.52 -14.10 -1.87
C PRO A 61 -7.35 -14.93 -2.38
N ASP A 62 -7.60 -15.88 -3.29
CA ASP A 62 -6.57 -16.79 -3.82
C ASP A 62 -5.36 -16.04 -4.41
N TRP A 63 -5.59 -14.92 -5.10
CA TRP A 63 -4.53 -14.08 -5.67
C TRP A 63 -3.67 -13.39 -4.60
N GLU A 64 -4.27 -13.06 -3.44
CA GLU A 64 -3.60 -12.35 -2.35
C GLU A 64 -2.66 -13.27 -1.55
N LYS A 65 -2.96 -14.58 -1.49
CA LYS A 65 -2.17 -15.59 -0.76
C LYS A 65 -0.69 -15.59 -1.15
N VAL A 66 -0.42 -15.36 -2.43
CA VAL A 66 0.96 -15.33 -2.96
C VAL A 66 1.81 -14.25 -2.28
N LEU A 67 1.21 -13.10 -1.96
CA LEU A 67 1.90 -11.99 -1.29
C LEU A 67 2.41 -12.37 0.10
N TYR A 68 1.71 -13.28 0.76
CA TYR A 68 2.07 -13.79 2.08
C TYR A 68 2.86 -15.10 2.03
N GLY A 69 3.18 -15.59 0.83
CA GLY A 69 3.90 -16.84 0.62
C GLY A 69 3.06 -18.08 0.96
N ILE A 70 1.74 -17.96 0.88
CA ILE A 70 0.80 -19.08 0.96
C ILE A 70 0.64 -19.62 -0.45
N PRO A 71 0.88 -20.92 -0.69
CA PRO A 71 0.64 -21.54 -2.00
C PRO A 71 -0.83 -21.41 -2.42
N THR A 72 -1.07 -21.13 -3.69
CA THR A 72 -2.45 -21.00 -4.22
C THR A 72 -3.22 -22.32 -4.23
N ASP A 73 -2.52 -23.44 -4.11
CA ASP A 73 -3.06 -24.80 -3.98
C ASP A 73 -3.13 -25.26 -2.51
N ALA A 74 -2.84 -24.40 -1.54
CA ALA A 74 -3.03 -24.71 -0.13
C ALA A 74 -4.50 -25.08 0.12
N THR A 75 -4.71 -26.17 0.86
CA THR A 75 -6.05 -26.70 1.18
C THR A 75 -6.47 -26.44 2.62
N THR A 76 -5.60 -25.77 3.39
CA THR A 76 -5.84 -25.43 4.80
C THR A 76 -6.18 -23.97 4.96
N THR A 77 -7.06 -23.64 5.90
CA THR A 77 -7.43 -22.30 6.26
C THR A 77 -6.45 -21.62 7.23
N ASP A 78 -5.51 -22.39 7.79
CA ASP A 78 -4.46 -21.95 8.71
C ASP A 78 -3.14 -22.56 8.26
N TYR A 79 -2.54 -21.97 7.22
CA TYR A 79 -1.30 -22.45 6.60
C TYR A 79 -0.09 -22.32 7.53
N PHE A 80 -0.07 -21.28 8.34
CA PHE A 80 1.03 -21.02 9.28
C PHE A 80 0.82 -21.63 10.67
N HIS A 81 -0.28 -22.37 10.89
CA HIS A 81 -0.61 -23.04 12.16
C HIS A 81 -0.66 -22.09 13.37
N LEU A 82 -1.25 -20.91 13.16
CA LEU A 82 -1.39 -19.87 14.20
C LEU A 82 -2.66 -20.03 15.06
N GLY A 83 -3.48 -21.06 14.79
CA GLY A 83 -4.74 -21.32 15.49
C GLY A 83 -5.87 -20.36 15.09
N MET A 84 -5.74 -19.69 13.97
CA MET A 84 -6.71 -18.80 13.35
C MET A 84 -6.59 -18.89 11.84
N THR A 85 -7.58 -18.35 11.09
CA THR A 85 -7.49 -18.36 9.63
C THR A 85 -6.36 -17.44 9.14
N ASP A 86 -5.76 -17.76 7.99
CA ASP A 86 -4.68 -16.96 7.41
C ASP A 86 -5.12 -15.52 7.21
N GLY A 87 -6.34 -15.33 6.75
CA GLY A 87 -6.94 -14.02 6.66
C GLY A 87 -7.06 -13.29 8.00
N GLU A 88 -7.40 -13.96 9.11
CA GLU A 88 -7.41 -13.35 10.44
C GLU A 88 -6.00 -13.01 10.92
N ALA A 89 -5.03 -13.86 10.60
CA ALA A 89 -3.64 -13.64 10.96
C ALA A 89 -3.05 -12.43 10.23
N VAL A 90 -3.36 -12.26 8.94
CA VAL A 90 -3.01 -11.08 8.16
C VAL A 90 -3.65 -9.82 8.75
N ALA A 91 -4.96 -9.85 9.06
CA ALA A 91 -5.66 -8.70 9.65
C ALA A 91 -5.11 -8.29 11.02
N LYS A 92 -4.52 -9.23 11.75
CA LYS A 92 -3.87 -8.97 13.05
C LYS A 92 -2.40 -8.59 12.91
N GLY A 93 -1.86 -8.51 11.67
CA GLY A 93 -0.45 -8.22 11.41
C GLY A 93 0.51 -9.31 11.88
N LEU A 94 0.02 -10.54 12.11
CA LEU A 94 0.85 -11.69 12.49
C LEU A 94 1.56 -12.33 11.29
N ILE A 95 0.98 -12.17 10.09
CA ILE A 95 1.58 -12.53 8.81
C ILE A 95 1.75 -11.22 8.05
N VAL A 96 2.97 -10.92 7.67
CA VAL A 96 3.31 -9.74 6.84
C VAL A 96 3.61 -10.20 5.42
N PRO A 97 3.37 -9.36 4.40
CA PRO A 97 3.76 -9.68 3.03
C PRO A 97 5.24 -10.08 3.00
N LYS A 98 5.57 -11.20 2.36
CA LYS A 98 6.95 -11.59 2.17
C LYS A 98 7.67 -10.53 1.35
N ALA A 99 8.84 -10.13 1.80
CA ALA A 99 9.76 -9.43 0.93
C ALA A 99 10.03 -10.33 -0.29
N ILE A 100 9.85 -9.79 -1.49
CA ILE A 100 9.93 -10.55 -2.76
C ILE A 100 11.28 -11.26 -2.93
N ALA A 101 12.34 -10.81 -2.22
CA ALA A 101 13.65 -11.47 -2.16
C ALA A 101 13.63 -12.92 -1.63
N ASP A 102 12.58 -13.31 -0.89
CA ASP A 102 12.50 -14.65 -0.26
C ASP A 102 11.72 -15.68 -1.10
N ILE A 103 11.28 -15.30 -2.31
CA ILE A 103 10.57 -16.21 -3.22
C ILE A 103 11.60 -16.89 -4.14
N PRO A 104 11.68 -18.24 -4.17
CA PRO A 104 12.65 -18.92 -5.02
C PRO A 104 12.43 -18.61 -6.51
N VAL A 105 13.46 -18.12 -7.17
CA VAL A 105 13.43 -17.79 -8.60
C VAL A 105 13.39 -19.08 -9.42
N ALA A 106 12.30 -19.33 -10.11
CA ALA A 106 12.27 -20.36 -11.18
C ALA A 106 13.07 -19.84 -12.38
N THR A 107 14.19 -20.49 -12.69
CA THR A 107 15.09 -20.16 -13.81
C THR A 107 14.51 -20.58 -15.16
N SER A 108 13.38 -20.01 -15.55
CA SER A 108 12.89 -20.11 -16.92
C SER A 108 12.82 -18.73 -17.53
N THR A 109 13.72 -18.45 -18.47
CA THR A 109 13.69 -17.23 -19.29
C THR A 109 12.38 -17.22 -20.09
N PRO A 110 11.49 -16.23 -19.88
CA PRO A 110 10.28 -16.13 -20.69
C PRO A 110 10.70 -15.79 -22.14
N ALA A 111 10.13 -16.48 -23.10
CA ALA A 111 10.24 -16.09 -24.50
C ALA A 111 9.72 -14.65 -24.67
N ALA A 112 10.40 -13.87 -25.54
CA ALA A 112 10.04 -12.48 -25.80
C ALA A 112 8.53 -12.35 -26.10
N PRO A 113 7.81 -11.40 -25.49
CA PRO A 113 6.38 -11.29 -25.63
C PRO A 113 6.02 -10.98 -27.08
N THR A 114 5.20 -11.83 -27.66
CA THR A 114 4.45 -11.52 -28.88
C THR A 114 3.65 -10.24 -28.59
N THR A 115 3.62 -9.31 -29.53
CA THR A 115 2.84 -8.07 -29.40
C THR A 115 1.40 -8.41 -29.08
N ILE A 116 0.93 -8.04 -27.89
CA ILE A 116 -0.46 -8.28 -27.46
C ILE A 116 -1.33 -7.24 -28.16
N ASP A 117 -2.29 -7.69 -28.95
CA ASP A 117 -3.28 -6.80 -29.56
C ASP A 117 -4.42 -6.53 -28.57
N TYR A 118 -4.24 -5.53 -27.70
CA TYR A 118 -5.26 -5.09 -26.75
C TYR A 118 -6.52 -4.57 -27.46
N ALA A 119 -6.39 -4.03 -28.68
CA ALA A 119 -7.52 -3.53 -29.44
C ALA A 119 -8.44 -4.67 -29.89
N ALA A 120 -7.89 -5.83 -30.22
CA ALA A 120 -8.70 -7.02 -30.53
C ALA A 120 -9.47 -7.55 -29.30
N ALA A 121 -9.00 -7.24 -28.07
CA ALA A 121 -9.67 -7.56 -26.83
C ALA A 121 -10.65 -6.46 -26.38
N GLY A 122 -10.74 -5.33 -27.09
CA GLY A 122 -11.59 -4.20 -26.73
C GLY A 122 -11.10 -3.41 -25.49
N LEU A 123 -9.87 -3.62 -25.06
CA LEU A 123 -9.27 -2.98 -23.90
C LEU A 123 -8.22 -1.94 -24.31
N PRO A 124 -8.19 -0.77 -23.65
CA PRO A 124 -7.08 0.16 -23.84
C PRO A 124 -5.79 -0.47 -23.27
N PRO A 125 -4.65 -0.29 -23.94
CA PRO A 125 -3.39 -0.80 -23.43
C PRO A 125 -3.04 -0.14 -22.11
N PRO A 126 -2.51 -0.89 -21.13
CA PRO A 126 -1.97 -0.30 -19.89
C PRO A 126 -0.83 0.67 -20.22
N THR A 127 -0.59 1.62 -19.33
CA THR A 127 0.56 2.53 -19.46
C THR A 127 1.86 1.71 -19.50
N ALA A 128 2.63 1.84 -20.54
CA ALA A 128 3.85 1.06 -20.75
C ALA A 128 4.86 1.27 -19.60
N GLY A 129 5.47 0.17 -19.15
CA GLY A 129 6.47 0.18 -18.09
C GLY A 129 5.91 0.25 -16.66
N THR A 130 4.60 0.18 -16.50
CA THR A 130 3.94 0.08 -15.19
C THR A 130 3.85 -1.37 -14.72
N LEU A 131 3.57 -1.55 -13.42
CA LEU A 131 3.31 -2.87 -12.86
C LEU A 131 2.05 -3.50 -13.48
N THR A 132 1.03 -2.68 -13.73
CA THR A 132 -0.18 -3.10 -14.45
C THR A 132 0.12 -3.56 -15.88
N ASP A 133 1.01 -2.90 -16.60
CA ASP A 133 1.44 -3.34 -17.94
C ASP A 133 2.19 -4.69 -17.88
N ALA A 134 3.09 -4.85 -16.91
CA ALA A 134 3.83 -6.09 -16.72
C ALA A 134 2.89 -7.27 -16.38
N PHE A 135 1.93 -7.03 -15.47
CA PHE A 135 0.89 -8.02 -15.14
C PHE A 135 0.03 -8.37 -16.36
N ALA A 136 -0.46 -7.37 -17.08
CA ALA A 136 -1.30 -7.59 -18.26
C ALA A 136 -0.57 -8.43 -19.31
N LYS A 137 0.69 -8.14 -19.61
CA LYS A 137 1.52 -8.91 -20.55
C LYS A 137 1.68 -10.37 -20.11
N SER A 138 2.00 -10.59 -18.84
CA SER A 138 2.13 -11.94 -18.30
C SER A 138 0.80 -12.69 -18.36
N PHE A 139 -0.28 -12.09 -17.87
CA PHE A 139 -1.62 -12.67 -17.84
C PHE A 139 -2.13 -13.03 -19.24
N PHE A 140 -2.05 -12.09 -20.20
CA PHE A 140 -2.54 -12.34 -21.56
C PHE A 140 -1.73 -13.41 -22.28
N THR A 141 -0.42 -13.47 -22.05
CA THR A 141 0.43 -14.53 -22.61
C THR A 141 -0.04 -15.90 -22.11
N LEU A 142 -0.29 -16.04 -20.82
CA LEU A 142 -0.81 -17.27 -20.22
C LEU A 142 -2.23 -17.59 -20.71
N TYR A 143 -3.09 -16.59 -20.81
CA TYR A 143 -4.47 -16.71 -21.29
C TYR A 143 -4.53 -17.23 -22.72
N LEU A 144 -3.75 -16.64 -23.63
CA LEU A 144 -3.71 -17.05 -25.03
C LEU A 144 -3.17 -18.47 -25.20
N ALA A 145 -2.13 -18.85 -24.44
CA ALA A 145 -1.59 -20.20 -24.43
C ALA A 145 -2.62 -21.23 -23.93
N ALA A 146 -3.29 -20.92 -22.83
CA ALA A 146 -4.33 -21.79 -22.27
C ALA A 146 -5.55 -21.91 -23.21
N LYS A 147 -5.97 -20.81 -23.84
CA LYS A 147 -7.06 -20.82 -24.82
C LYS A 147 -6.72 -21.65 -26.05
N ALA A 148 -5.49 -21.53 -26.55
CA ALA A 148 -5.01 -22.36 -27.67
C ALA A 148 -5.00 -23.85 -27.31
N SER A 149 -4.54 -24.21 -26.10
CA SER A 149 -4.54 -25.59 -25.59
C SER A 149 -5.95 -26.15 -25.38
N ASN A 150 -6.93 -25.26 -25.13
CA ASN A 150 -8.36 -25.62 -24.97
C ASN A 150 -9.14 -25.56 -26.30
N GLY A 151 -8.45 -25.70 -27.44
CA GLY A 151 -9.07 -25.71 -28.78
C GLY A 151 -9.75 -24.39 -29.17
N GLY A 152 -9.35 -23.25 -28.57
CA GLY A 152 -9.93 -21.94 -28.81
C GLY A 152 -11.20 -21.63 -28.00
N ALA A 153 -11.67 -22.56 -27.17
CA ALA A 153 -12.85 -22.37 -26.31
C ALA A 153 -12.57 -21.33 -25.21
N THR A 154 -13.63 -20.67 -24.75
CA THR A 154 -13.55 -19.75 -23.62
C THR A 154 -13.12 -20.49 -22.34
N LEU A 155 -12.18 -19.90 -21.60
CA LEU A 155 -11.74 -20.45 -20.32
C LEU A 155 -12.81 -20.23 -19.25
N SER A 156 -12.89 -21.14 -18.28
CA SER A 156 -13.75 -20.98 -17.12
C SER A 156 -13.22 -19.87 -16.19
N ALA A 157 -14.07 -19.39 -15.26
CA ALA A 157 -13.66 -18.45 -14.24
C ALA A 157 -12.49 -18.98 -13.39
N ASP A 158 -12.53 -20.28 -13.03
CA ASP A 158 -11.47 -20.95 -12.27
C ASP A 158 -10.13 -21.00 -13.03
N GLN A 159 -10.17 -21.36 -14.32
CA GLN A 159 -8.99 -21.37 -15.16
C GLN A 159 -8.39 -19.95 -15.29
N THR A 160 -9.24 -18.95 -15.48
CA THR A 160 -8.80 -17.55 -15.61
C THR A 160 -8.22 -17.04 -14.29
N SER A 161 -8.82 -17.38 -13.15
CA SER A 161 -8.29 -17.06 -11.81
C SER A 161 -6.90 -17.69 -11.58
N ALA A 162 -6.75 -18.97 -11.93
CA ALA A 162 -5.45 -19.65 -11.84
C ALA A 162 -4.36 -18.96 -12.68
N LEU A 163 -4.71 -18.51 -13.89
CA LEU A 163 -3.78 -17.76 -14.75
C LEU A 163 -3.43 -16.38 -14.16
N ALA A 164 -4.39 -15.70 -13.56
CA ALA A 164 -4.14 -14.42 -12.88
C ALA A 164 -3.18 -14.61 -11.70
N SER A 165 -3.40 -15.65 -10.86
CA SER A 165 -2.50 -16.02 -9.77
C SER A 165 -1.11 -16.36 -10.26
N GLN A 166 -0.99 -17.09 -11.38
CA GLN A 166 0.29 -17.41 -11.99
C GLN A 166 1.00 -16.15 -12.52
N ALA A 167 0.26 -15.22 -13.15
CA ALA A 167 0.80 -13.94 -13.62
C ALA A 167 1.31 -13.09 -12.46
N MET A 168 0.57 -13.03 -11.34
CA MET A 168 1.01 -12.35 -10.12
C MET A 168 2.26 -12.98 -9.53
N THR A 169 2.33 -14.31 -9.49
CA THR A 169 3.54 -15.03 -9.02
C THR A 169 4.76 -14.68 -9.86
N GLN A 170 4.62 -14.67 -11.19
CA GLN A 170 5.70 -14.28 -12.08
C GLN A 170 6.12 -12.83 -11.88
N LEU A 171 5.15 -11.94 -11.68
CA LEU A 171 5.40 -10.52 -11.43
C LEU A 171 6.13 -10.32 -10.10
N SER A 172 5.68 -10.96 -9.02
CA SER A 172 6.30 -10.87 -7.69
C SER A 172 7.76 -11.33 -7.69
N GLN A 173 8.13 -12.25 -8.59
CA GLN A 173 9.52 -12.68 -8.76
C GLN A 173 10.41 -11.64 -9.49
N SER A 174 9.80 -10.67 -10.17
CA SER A 174 10.51 -9.65 -10.95
C SER A 174 10.61 -8.30 -10.26
N VAL A 175 9.85 -8.07 -9.19
CA VAL A 175 9.83 -6.80 -8.46
C VAL A 175 10.73 -6.90 -7.23
N ALA A 176 11.72 -6.01 -7.12
CA ALA A 176 12.56 -5.92 -5.93
C ALA A 176 11.78 -5.25 -4.78
N PRO A 177 11.96 -5.72 -3.52
CA PRO A 177 11.38 -5.03 -2.38
C PRO A 177 11.97 -3.63 -2.27
N THR A 178 11.15 -2.68 -1.86
CA THR A 178 11.61 -1.32 -1.59
C THR A 178 12.49 -1.36 -0.33
N ALA A 179 13.76 -1.00 -0.49
CA ALA A 179 14.70 -0.93 0.62
C ALA A 179 14.30 0.17 1.62
N ASP A 180 14.72 0.02 2.87
CA ASP A 180 14.62 1.10 3.84
C ASP A 180 15.38 2.33 3.35
N PHE A 181 14.80 3.51 3.57
CA PHE A 181 15.39 4.77 3.14
C PHE A 181 16.74 5.03 3.81
N LYS A 182 16.84 4.70 5.10
CA LYS A 182 18.07 4.85 5.89
C LYS A 182 18.38 3.60 6.68
N GLN A 183 19.67 3.37 6.90
CA GLN A 183 20.20 2.39 7.84
C GLN A 183 20.85 3.11 9.01
N ALA A 184 21.13 2.38 10.11
CA ALA A 184 21.73 2.97 11.31
C ALA A 184 23.08 3.68 11.03
N SER A 185 23.85 3.17 10.08
CA SER A 185 25.13 3.78 9.63
C SER A 185 24.98 5.12 8.91
N ASP A 186 23.77 5.46 8.44
CA ASP A 186 23.51 6.70 7.70
C ASP A 186 23.17 7.87 8.62
N LEU A 187 22.87 7.58 9.89
CA LEU A 187 22.51 8.60 10.87
C LEU A 187 23.74 9.33 11.39
N LYS A 188 23.60 10.64 11.55
CA LYS A 188 24.60 11.50 12.16
C LYS A 188 24.41 11.56 13.68
N VAL A 189 24.71 10.48 14.38
CA VAL A 189 24.56 10.41 15.83
C VAL A 189 25.51 11.40 16.51
N SER A 190 24.96 12.37 17.26
CA SER A 190 25.76 13.43 17.91
C SER A 190 24.99 14.05 19.07
N GLY A 191 25.67 14.12 20.21
CA GLY A 191 25.11 14.66 21.44
C GLY A 191 24.33 13.65 22.27
N THR A 192 24.03 14.02 23.49
CA THR A 192 23.32 13.23 24.49
C THR A 192 22.71 14.15 25.54
N GLY A 193 21.70 13.68 26.24
CA GLY A 193 21.06 14.36 27.36
C GLY A 193 20.00 15.38 26.98
N PRO A 194 19.42 16.04 28.01
CA PRO A 194 18.23 16.89 27.83
C PRO A 194 18.36 18.03 26.83
N ASP A 195 19.52 18.64 26.73
CA ASP A 195 19.73 19.80 25.85
C ASP A 195 19.82 19.34 24.38
N ALA A 196 20.52 18.21 24.12
CA ALA A 196 20.56 17.63 22.78
C ALA A 196 19.16 17.18 22.32
N LEU A 197 18.38 16.57 23.22
CA LEU A 197 16.99 16.19 22.96
C LEU A 197 16.12 17.39 22.62
N ARG A 198 16.21 18.50 23.38
CA ARG A 198 15.46 19.73 23.09
C ARG A 198 15.86 20.34 21.74
N ALA A 199 17.16 20.42 21.47
CA ALA A 199 17.67 20.95 20.20
C ALA A 199 17.17 20.12 19.01
N PHE A 200 17.18 18.80 19.12
CA PHE A 200 16.65 17.90 18.09
C PHE A 200 15.15 18.11 17.87
N ALA A 201 14.33 18.16 18.94
CA ALA A 201 12.91 18.39 18.82
C ALA A 201 12.57 19.69 18.08
N ILE A 202 13.28 20.77 18.40
CA ILE A 202 13.11 22.08 17.74
C ILE A 202 13.47 21.99 16.27
N ALA A 203 14.58 21.35 15.93
CA ALA A 203 15.03 21.22 14.56
C ALA A 203 14.09 20.32 13.72
N ALA A 204 13.64 19.19 14.28
CA ALA A 204 12.69 18.28 13.63
C ALA A 204 11.32 18.95 13.43
N GLU A 205 10.80 19.67 14.42
CA GLU A 205 9.58 20.46 14.29
C GLU A 205 9.69 21.50 13.17
N ALA A 206 10.84 22.19 13.06
CA ALA A 206 11.07 23.15 12.00
C ALA A 206 11.10 22.49 10.61
N VAL A 207 11.62 21.27 10.51
CA VAL A 207 11.57 20.49 9.25
C VAL A 207 10.13 20.16 8.89
N LEU A 208 9.32 19.61 9.82
CA LEU A 208 7.92 19.31 9.57
C LEU A 208 7.12 20.55 9.18
N LYS A 209 7.26 21.65 9.90
CA LYS A 209 6.54 22.90 9.61
C LYS A 209 6.88 23.48 8.23
N ARG A 210 8.14 23.40 7.83
CA ARG A 210 8.59 23.91 6.51
C ARG A 210 8.01 23.09 5.36
N ASN A 211 7.85 21.78 5.56
CA ASN A 211 7.40 20.85 4.53
C ASN A 211 5.91 20.55 4.61
N ALA A 212 5.20 21.07 5.62
CA ALA A 212 3.77 20.85 5.79
C ALA A 212 2.99 21.33 4.56
N THR A 213 2.04 20.50 4.13
CA THR A 213 1.06 20.86 3.10
C THR A 213 -0.35 20.88 3.71
N ALA A 214 -1.21 21.72 3.15
CA ALA A 214 -2.60 21.75 3.58
C ALA A 214 -3.34 20.51 3.08
N ALA A 215 -3.97 19.79 3.99
CA ALA A 215 -4.83 18.66 3.69
C ALA A 215 -6.19 18.87 4.38
N THR A 216 -7.25 18.57 3.66
CA THR A 216 -8.64 18.64 4.18
C THR A 216 -9.24 17.26 4.43
N MET A 217 -8.57 16.23 3.93
CA MET A 217 -8.93 14.82 4.11
C MET A 217 -7.66 14.02 4.45
N SER A 218 -7.85 12.80 4.96
CA SER A 218 -6.76 11.83 5.07
C SER A 218 -6.33 11.32 3.69
N GLU A 219 -5.18 10.68 3.62
CA GLU A 219 -4.63 10.04 2.41
C GLU A 219 -5.66 9.07 1.80
N ILE A 220 -6.23 8.20 2.63
CA ILE A 220 -7.29 7.26 2.21
C ILE A 220 -8.53 8.00 1.72
N GLY A 221 -8.89 9.13 2.36
CA GLY A 221 -10.01 9.95 1.90
C GLY A 221 -9.79 10.54 0.50
N TYR A 222 -8.61 11.02 0.20
CA TYR A 222 -8.24 11.48 -1.14
C TYR A 222 -8.18 10.31 -2.14
N PHE A 223 -7.61 9.18 -1.75
CA PHE A 223 -7.58 8.00 -2.60
C PHE A 223 -8.99 7.51 -2.95
N GLN A 224 -9.88 7.43 -1.97
CA GLN A 224 -11.27 7.06 -2.15
C GLN A 224 -12.01 8.06 -3.08
N ALA A 225 -11.82 9.37 -2.89
CA ALA A 225 -12.39 10.39 -3.75
C ALA A 225 -11.93 10.24 -5.22
N ALA A 226 -10.64 9.92 -5.42
CA ALA A 226 -10.10 9.68 -6.75
C ALA A 226 -10.71 8.44 -7.41
N VAL A 227 -10.84 7.33 -6.67
CA VAL A 227 -11.32 6.04 -7.21
C VAL A 227 -12.84 6.04 -7.39
N GLU A 228 -13.60 6.45 -6.37
CA GLU A 228 -15.07 6.36 -6.40
C GLU A 228 -15.71 7.49 -7.17
N ASN A 229 -15.18 8.71 -7.09
CA ASN A 229 -15.78 9.89 -7.68
C ASN A 229 -15.06 10.38 -8.95
N GLY A 230 -13.94 9.76 -9.32
CA GLY A 230 -13.10 10.19 -10.43
C GLY A 230 -12.45 11.57 -10.20
N ASP A 231 -12.27 11.97 -8.93
CA ASP A 231 -11.68 13.26 -8.56
C ASP A 231 -10.17 13.27 -8.83
N THR A 232 -9.80 13.81 -9.98
CA THR A 232 -8.37 13.97 -10.33
C THR A 232 -7.66 15.02 -9.48
N GLY A 233 -8.39 15.95 -8.85
CA GLY A 233 -7.84 16.91 -7.89
C GLY A 233 -7.31 16.20 -6.64
N ALA A 234 -8.00 15.14 -6.20
CA ALA A 234 -7.56 14.31 -5.09
C ALA A 234 -6.18 13.68 -5.32
N LEU A 235 -5.87 13.28 -6.57
CA LEU A 235 -4.53 12.75 -6.93
C LEU A 235 -3.43 13.81 -6.79
N THR A 236 -3.75 15.07 -7.07
CA THR A 236 -2.82 16.19 -6.87
C THR A 236 -2.52 16.40 -5.37
N HIS A 237 -3.52 16.25 -4.51
CA HIS A 237 -3.33 16.32 -3.07
C HIS A 237 -2.48 15.15 -2.55
N LEU A 238 -2.70 13.91 -3.03
CA LEU A 238 -1.86 12.77 -2.70
C LEU A 238 -0.40 12.98 -3.12
N ALA A 239 -0.16 13.48 -4.33
CA ALA A 239 1.19 13.80 -4.78
C ALA A 239 1.86 14.89 -3.92
N ALA A 240 1.10 15.88 -3.44
CA ALA A 240 1.59 16.92 -2.54
C ALA A 240 1.92 16.36 -1.15
N LEU A 241 1.10 15.45 -0.61
CA LEU A 241 1.36 14.73 0.64
C LEU A 241 2.60 13.85 0.52
N ALA A 242 2.73 13.07 -0.56
CA ALA A 242 3.91 12.27 -0.85
C ALA A 242 5.19 13.13 -0.83
N LYS A 243 5.15 14.30 -1.48
CA LYS A 243 6.27 15.23 -1.47
C LYS A 243 6.56 15.76 -0.07
N SER A 244 5.54 16.13 0.69
CA SER A 244 5.65 16.64 2.06
C SER A 244 6.33 15.62 2.99
N TYR A 245 5.89 14.37 2.94
CA TYR A 245 6.47 13.28 3.72
C TYR A 245 7.92 12.99 3.31
N ARG A 246 8.21 12.92 2.01
CA ARG A 246 9.58 12.72 1.52
C ARG A 246 10.53 13.82 1.98
N ASP A 247 10.14 15.07 1.79
CA ASP A 247 10.98 16.21 2.15
C ASP A 247 11.18 16.28 3.67
N SER A 248 10.17 15.85 4.45
CA SER A 248 10.25 15.73 5.91
C SER A 248 11.20 14.59 6.33
N ALA A 249 11.07 13.41 5.76
CA ALA A 249 11.98 12.29 6.04
C ALA A 249 13.43 12.64 5.71
N VAL A 250 13.67 13.21 4.51
CA VAL A 250 15.01 13.68 4.10
C VAL A 250 15.55 14.73 5.05
N GLY A 251 14.71 15.69 5.44
CA GLY A 251 15.11 16.78 6.32
C GLY A 251 15.44 16.29 7.74
N ILE A 252 14.64 15.39 8.31
CA ILE A 252 14.89 14.83 9.64
C ILE A 252 16.15 13.96 9.62
N ALA A 253 16.31 13.06 8.63
CA ALA A 253 17.49 12.21 8.47
C ALA A 253 18.81 12.99 8.34
N ALA A 254 18.76 14.26 7.96
CA ALA A 254 19.94 15.12 7.85
C ALA A 254 20.36 15.76 9.17
N LEU A 255 19.51 15.71 10.20
CA LEU A 255 19.78 16.33 11.50
C LEU A 255 20.83 15.55 12.30
N PRO A 256 21.60 16.22 13.18
CA PRO A 256 22.37 15.54 14.22
C PRO A 256 21.40 14.90 15.22
N VAL A 257 21.47 13.57 15.36
CA VAL A 257 20.53 12.76 16.18
C VAL A 257 21.17 12.49 17.54
N PRO A 258 20.51 12.82 18.68
CA PRO A 258 20.99 12.40 20.00
C PRO A 258 21.09 10.89 20.11
N GLN A 259 22.08 10.41 20.86
CA GLN A 259 22.34 8.96 21.00
C GLN A 259 21.08 8.20 21.49
N GLU A 260 20.31 8.78 22.39
CA GLU A 260 19.08 8.21 22.95
C GLU A 260 17.97 8.04 21.91
N LEU A 261 18.01 8.80 20.83
CA LEU A 261 17.00 8.78 19.78
C LEU A 261 17.43 8.02 18.51
N ALA A 262 18.66 7.54 18.42
CA ALA A 262 19.19 7.00 17.16
C ALA A 262 18.29 5.92 16.52
N SER A 263 17.83 4.93 17.32
CA SER A 263 16.95 3.88 16.81
C SER A 263 15.53 4.38 16.52
N VAL A 264 15.00 5.29 17.35
CA VAL A 264 13.67 5.86 17.20
C VAL A 264 13.60 6.77 15.99
N ASP A 265 14.61 7.61 15.80
CA ASP A 265 14.72 8.49 14.64
C ASP A 265 14.79 7.69 13.34
N LEU A 266 15.57 6.61 13.31
CA LEU A 266 15.64 5.71 12.16
C LEU A 266 14.26 5.15 11.81
N SER A 267 13.50 4.70 12.82
CA SER A 267 12.13 4.20 12.62
C SER A 267 11.19 5.27 12.08
N ILE A 268 11.26 6.50 12.63
CA ILE A 268 10.45 7.65 12.17
C ILE A 268 10.77 7.98 10.71
N VAL A 269 12.05 8.11 10.38
CA VAL A 269 12.49 8.53 9.04
C VAL A 269 12.07 7.50 8.00
N ASN A 270 12.25 6.21 8.29
CA ASN A 270 11.87 5.12 7.39
C ASN A 270 10.34 5.03 7.24
N ALA A 271 9.58 5.16 8.33
CA ALA A 271 8.12 5.13 8.28
C ALA A 271 7.53 6.31 7.48
N ILE A 272 8.03 7.54 7.70
CA ILE A 272 7.58 8.72 6.95
C ILE A 272 7.94 8.59 5.47
N MET A 273 9.12 8.07 5.13
CA MET A 273 9.51 7.83 3.74
C MET A 273 8.60 6.79 3.10
N ARG A 274 8.26 5.71 3.80
CA ARG A 274 7.34 4.68 3.29
C ARG A 274 5.93 5.24 3.07
N LEU A 275 5.41 6.11 3.95
CA LEU A 275 4.16 6.83 3.71
C LEU A 275 4.24 7.70 2.45
N SER A 276 5.36 8.38 2.23
CA SER A 276 5.59 9.14 0.99
C SER A 276 5.52 8.28 -0.27
N GLU A 277 6.11 7.08 -0.24
CA GLU A 277 6.10 6.15 -1.36
C GLU A 277 4.67 5.65 -1.63
N ILE A 278 3.94 5.29 -0.57
CA ILE A 278 2.54 4.85 -0.66
C ILE A 278 1.65 5.95 -1.25
N ASP A 279 1.77 7.19 -0.80
CA ASP A 279 0.99 8.30 -1.35
C ASP A 279 1.33 8.60 -2.82
N ALA A 280 2.61 8.46 -3.19
CA ALA A 280 3.03 8.57 -4.58
C ALA A 280 2.43 7.45 -5.45
N ASP A 281 2.28 6.26 -4.90
CA ASP A 281 1.64 5.11 -5.55
C ASP A 281 0.12 5.31 -5.66
N PHE A 282 -0.53 5.82 -4.62
CA PHE A 282 -1.94 6.23 -4.68
C PHE A 282 -2.20 7.28 -5.76
N ALA A 283 -1.32 8.27 -5.89
CA ALA A 283 -1.44 9.32 -6.90
C ALA A 283 -1.38 8.78 -8.34
N ARG A 284 -0.86 7.56 -8.54
CA ARG A 284 -0.75 6.91 -9.86
C ARG A 284 -1.89 5.95 -10.19
N VAL A 285 -2.95 5.88 -9.39
CA VAL A 285 -4.03 4.89 -9.56
C VAL A 285 -4.62 4.87 -10.97
N ASN A 286 -4.70 6.01 -11.65
CA ASN A 286 -5.22 6.10 -13.02
C ASN A 286 -4.25 5.56 -14.09
N THR A 287 -2.97 5.48 -13.80
CA THR A 287 -1.94 5.06 -14.75
C THR A 287 -1.31 3.71 -14.38
N ASP A 288 -1.33 3.37 -13.11
CA ASP A 288 -0.82 2.10 -12.57
C ASP A 288 -1.68 1.63 -11.40
N PRO A 289 -2.93 1.20 -11.66
CA PRO A 289 -3.86 0.79 -10.61
C PRO A 289 -3.32 -0.37 -9.76
N LEU A 290 -2.55 -1.30 -10.32
CA LEU A 290 -2.00 -2.41 -9.55
C LEU A 290 -1.00 -1.94 -8.48
N THR A 291 -0.11 -1.01 -8.82
CA THR A 291 0.80 -0.41 -7.83
C THR A 291 0.02 0.32 -6.72
N ALA A 292 -1.01 1.08 -7.07
CA ALA A 292 -1.84 1.77 -6.09
C ALA A 292 -2.57 0.81 -5.15
N MET A 293 -2.99 -0.35 -5.65
CA MET A 293 -3.64 -1.39 -4.84
C MET A 293 -2.68 -2.05 -3.85
N LEU A 294 -1.46 -2.37 -4.30
CA LEU A 294 -0.42 -2.90 -3.42
C LEU A 294 -0.03 -1.88 -2.33
N ALA A 295 0.00 -0.61 -2.67
CA ALA A 295 0.22 0.47 -1.71
C ALA A 295 -0.90 0.54 -0.66
N LEU A 296 -2.17 0.37 -1.08
CA LEU A 296 -3.32 0.34 -0.17
C LEU A 296 -3.21 -0.79 0.85
N GLU A 297 -2.71 -1.93 0.44
CA GLU A 297 -2.49 -3.08 1.34
C GLU A 297 -1.38 -2.80 2.37
N GLN A 298 -0.33 -2.10 1.96
CA GLN A 298 0.80 -1.76 2.84
C GLN A 298 0.50 -0.57 3.79
N TYR A 299 -0.46 0.28 3.43
CA TYR A 299 -0.74 1.52 4.16
C TYR A 299 -1.02 1.31 5.65
N PRO A 300 -1.92 0.39 6.10
CA PRO A 300 -2.25 0.24 7.52
C PRO A 300 -1.05 -0.16 8.38
N GLN A 301 -0.18 -1.01 7.87
CA GLN A 301 1.02 -1.44 8.60
C GLN A 301 2.04 -0.30 8.71
N THR A 302 2.17 0.48 7.64
CA THR A 302 3.07 1.64 7.61
C THR A 302 2.58 2.74 8.56
N GLU A 303 1.27 2.99 8.59
CA GLU A 303 0.65 3.93 9.55
C GLU A 303 0.91 3.50 11.00
N LEU A 304 0.69 2.22 11.32
CA LEU A 304 0.98 1.66 12.64
C LEU A 304 2.46 1.75 13.01
N ALA A 305 3.36 1.52 12.06
CA ALA A 305 4.81 1.65 12.30
C ALA A 305 5.19 3.11 12.61
N ALA A 306 4.62 4.08 11.90
CA ALA A 306 4.80 5.50 12.17
C ALA A 306 4.24 5.88 13.54
N GLU A 307 3.03 5.43 13.88
CA GLU A 307 2.41 5.65 15.19
C GLU A 307 3.30 5.14 16.32
N HIS A 308 3.74 3.89 16.24
CA HIS A 308 4.63 3.28 17.24
C HIS A 308 5.94 4.06 17.38
N ALA A 309 6.52 4.50 16.29
CA ALA A 309 7.76 5.27 16.32
C ALA A 309 7.60 6.61 17.05
N PHE A 310 6.50 7.33 16.80
CA PHE A 310 6.20 8.59 17.50
C PHE A 310 5.79 8.41 18.96
N ILE A 311 5.09 7.32 19.30
CA ILE A 311 4.81 6.97 20.70
C ILE A 311 6.12 6.69 21.44
N THR A 312 7.03 5.93 20.81
CA THR A 312 8.35 5.63 21.37
C THR A 312 9.20 6.88 21.54
N LEU A 313 9.11 7.82 20.59
CA LEU A 313 9.73 9.14 20.70
C LEU A 313 9.26 9.86 21.98
N ALA A 314 7.94 10.02 22.13
CA ALA A 314 7.37 10.70 23.29
C ALA A 314 7.79 10.03 24.62
N ASN A 315 7.78 8.70 24.67
CA ASN A 315 8.24 7.93 25.83
C ASN A 315 9.73 8.17 26.14
N THR A 316 10.58 8.24 25.10
CA THR A 316 12.02 8.51 25.28
C THR A 316 12.26 9.88 25.92
N TYR A 317 11.52 10.91 25.47
CA TYR A 317 11.57 12.24 26.09
C TYR A 317 11.08 12.22 27.53
N ALA A 318 9.99 11.51 27.82
CA ALA A 318 9.45 11.38 29.17
C ALA A 318 10.44 10.68 30.12
N VAL A 319 11.07 9.58 29.69
CA VAL A 319 12.08 8.85 30.47
C VAL A 319 13.32 9.71 30.72
N ALA A 320 13.71 10.53 29.74
CA ALA A 320 14.81 11.48 29.89
C ALA A 320 14.46 12.72 30.76
N GLY A 321 13.23 12.82 31.26
CA GLY A 321 12.76 13.95 32.04
C GLY A 321 12.62 15.25 31.23
N VAL A 322 12.54 15.15 29.90
CA VAL A 322 12.39 16.31 29.00
C VAL A 322 10.92 16.52 28.69
N VAL A 323 10.28 17.39 29.44
CA VAL A 323 8.86 17.76 29.24
C VAL A 323 8.80 19.02 28.37
N LEU A 324 8.17 18.89 27.20
CA LEU A 324 7.88 20.02 26.31
C LEU A 324 6.40 20.38 26.45
N LYS A 325 6.11 21.53 27.05
CA LYS A 325 4.74 22.03 27.20
C LYS A 325 4.15 22.39 25.84
N ASN A 326 2.83 22.23 25.69
CA ASN A 326 2.13 22.65 24.48
C ASN A 326 2.46 24.11 24.11
N GLY A 327 2.80 24.34 22.86
CA GLY A 327 3.23 25.65 22.36
C GLY A 327 4.72 25.95 22.56
N ALA A 328 5.48 25.16 23.32
CA ALA A 328 6.91 25.31 23.39
C ALA A 328 7.58 24.84 22.07
N PRO A 329 8.72 25.42 21.69
CA PRO A 329 9.47 24.95 20.53
C PRO A 329 9.81 23.44 20.65
N GLY A 330 9.57 22.68 19.60
CA GLY A 330 9.76 21.22 19.56
C GLY A 330 8.59 20.39 20.11
N ALA A 331 7.62 21.01 20.78
CA ALA A 331 6.52 20.28 21.39
C ALA A 331 5.60 19.61 20.37
N SER A 332 5.35 20.21 19.22
CA SER A 332 4.47 19.65 18.21
C SER A 332 5.07 18.37 17.59
N PHE A 333 6.38 18.28 17.48
CA PHE A 333 7.07 17.09 17.02
C PHE A 333 6.98 15.95 18.05
N VAL A 334 7.28 16.24 19.32
CA VAL A 334 7.28 15.18 20.36
C VAL A 334 5.86 14.71 20.72
N ASN A 335 4.88 15.61 20.68
CA ASN A 335 3.50 15.33 21.06
C ASN A 335 2.58 15.08 19.86
N ILE A 336 3.11 14.72 18.70
CA ILE A 336 2.35 14.59 17.44
C ILE A 336 1.15 13.65 17.60
N MET A 337 1.33 12.50 18.25
CA MET A 337 0.27 11.53 18.48
C MET A 337 -0.82 12.04 19.44
N ALA A 338 -0.42 12.75 20.49
CA ALA A 338 -1.38 13.37 21.42
C ALA A 338 -2.21 14.46 20.72
N ASN A 339 -1.60 15.21 19.81
CA ASN A 339 -2.29 16.25 19.03
C ASN A 339 -3.29 15.63 18.04
N ILE A 340 -2.91 14.57 17.31
CA ILE A 340 -3.80 13.83 16.38
C ILE A 340 -5.00 13.28 17.15
N THR A 341 -4.77 12.65 18.31
CA THR A 341 -5.85 12.09 19.13
C THR A 341 -6.81 13.18 19.63
N ALA A 342 -6.28 14.33 20.04
CA ALA A 342 -7.09 15.47 20.50
C ALA A 342 -7.95 16.05 19.36
N GLU A 343 -7.42 16.18 18.16
CA GLU A 343 -8.16 16.67 16.99
C GLU A 343 -9.29 15.70 16.59
N GLN A 344 -9.03 14.39 16.60
CA GLN A 344 -10.04 13.38 16.32
C GLN A 344 -11.19 13.38 17.34
N GLN A 345 -10.89 13.63 18.62
CA GLN A 345 -11.89 13.75 19.66
C GLN A 345 -12.67 15.07 19.55
N GLY A 346 -12.01 16.16 19.21
CA GLY A 346 -12.63 17.47 18.98
C GLY A 346 -13.59 17.51 17.80
N THR A 347 -13.29 16.74 16.73
CA THR A 347 -14.16 16.63 15.55
C THR A 347 -15.43 15.81 15.84
N LYS A 348 -15.36 14.85 16.76
CA LYS A 348 -16.52 14.05 17.20
C LYS A 348 -17.45 14.78 18.17
N ALA A 349 -17.01 15.88 18.74
CA ALA A 349 -17.75 16.66 19.76
C ALA A 349 -18.52 17.87 19.19
N LYS A 350 -18.49 18.08 17.86
CA LYS A 350 -19.28 19.15 17.21
C LYS A 350 -20.58 18.54 16.67
N PRO A 351 -21.77 18.88 17.26
CA PRO A 351 -23.08 18.39 16.83
C PRO A 351 -23.49 18.93 15.46
#